data_8b8950554ae164a2f97205e6b0623830
#
_entry.id   8b8950554ae164a2f97205e6b0623830
#
_cell.length_a   1.000
_cell.length_b   1.000
_cell.length_c   1.000
_cell.angle_alpha   90.00
_cell.angle_beta   90.00
_cell.angle_gamma   90.00
#
_symmetry.space_group_name_H-M   'P 1'
#
loop_
_entity.id
_entity.type
_entity.pdbx_description
1 polymer ?
#
loop_
_entity_poly.entity_id
_entity_poly.type
_entity_poly.pdbx_seq_one_letter_code
_entity_poly.pdbx_strand_id
1 'polypeptide(L)'
;PGFGSSANSFNSFIIIALLDDWKNRKKGQQVVLREAIGKIVSLPQALAFPISPQSIRVSSYNKPLQMVIYGSTYDELEEIQKKVIRKIRSNKNLSRIDSDYNRNKPEVKLIINKNKAKDLGVSTKAIGETLETLYGGKRITTFNKLGKEYPIIVQQYLSDRRNKDGISKIFVRSETNGKLISLANLVNFKEEGSAKELARYNRQRAVTISANINEGYTLTEAIKFLENVMSDLAPENQITWKGKSEEIKETSNELFIIFALALLTAYLVMAATFNSFIHPFVIILTVPLAIFGGLVFVLFLNSSVNIFSQIALIILIGI
;
A
#
# COMPACT_ATOMS: atom_id res chain seq x y z
N PRO A 1 -10.21 -14.11 -3.10
CA PRO A 1 -10.04 -12.85 -2.38
C PRO A 1 -8.77 -12.93 -1.56
N GLY A 2 -7.70 -12.23 -2.04
CA GLY A 2 -6.40 -12.28 -1.41
C GLY A 2 -6.38 -11.48 -0.11
N PHE A 3 -5.77 -12.01 0.92
CA PHE A 3 -5.44 -11.28 2.14
C PHE A 3 -4.56 -10.07 1.80
N GLY A 4 -5.07 -8.87 1.98
CA GLY A 4 -4.27 -7.62 1.97
C GLY A 4 -3.91 -7.03 0.61
N SER A 5 -4.41 -7.53 -0.50
CA SER A 5 -4.33 -6.88 -1.80
C SER A 5 -5.72 -6.73 -2.40
N SER A 6 -5.96 -5.62 -3.07
CA SER A 6 -7.16 -5.40 -3.87
C SER A 6 -7.48 -6.61 -4.73
N ALA A 7 -8.75 -6.96 -4.77
CA ALA A 7 -9.32 -8.24 -5.18
C ALA A 7 -9.01 -8.77 -6.59
N ASN A 8 -8.15 -8.16 -7.38
CA ASN A 8 -7.91 -8.53 -8.78
C ASN A 8 -6.46 -8.41 -9.26
N SER A 9 -5.47 -8.74 -8.42
CA SER A 9 -4.12 -8.82 -8.94
C SER A 9 -3.85 -10.21 -9.55
N PHE A 10 -3.84 -10.30 -10.87
CA PHE A 10 -3.47 -11.52 -11.60
C PHE A 10 -1.95 -11.76 -11.64
N ASN A 11 -1.14 -10.79 -11.20
CA ASN A 11 0.33 -10.84 -11.16
C ASN A 11 0.90 -10.99 -9.74
N SER A 12 0.05 -11.15 -8.72
CA SER A 12 0.49 -11.40 -7.34
C SER A 12 -0.41 -12.43 -6.68
N PHE A 13 0.21 -13.33 -5.93
CA PHE A 13 -0.48 -14.38 -5.18
C PHE A 13 0.18 -14.57 -3.82
N ILE A 14 -0.58 -15.12 -2.88
CA ILE A 14 -0.11 -15.45 -1.54
C ILE A 14 -0.24 -16.95 -1.38
N ILE A 15 0.85 -17.59 -0.97
CA ILE A 15 0.88 -19.00 -0.59
C ILE A 15 0.95 -19.05 0.94
N ILE A 16 -0.02 -19.69 1.57
CA ILE A 16 -0.03 -19.90 3.01
C ILE A 16 0.51 -21.31 3.27
N ALA A 17 1.70 -21.41 3.85
CA ALA A 17 2.29 -22.65 4.29
C ALA A 17 1.99 -22.87 5.78
N LEU A 18 1.18 -23.86 6.10
CA LEU A 18 0.91 -24.26 7.46
C LEU A 18 2.03 -25.21 7.92
N LEU A 19 2.68 -24.85 9.01
CA LEU A 19 3.67 -25.72 9.64
C LEU A 19 2.94 -26.72 10.56
N ASP A 20 3.55 -27.88 10.72
CA ASP A 20 3.08 -28.88 11.68
C ASP A 20 3.14 -28.36 13.13
N ASP A 21 2.44 -29.02 14.04
CA ASP A 21 2.37 -28.62 15.45
C ASP A 21 3.76 -28.57 16.06
N TRP A 22 4.01 -27.61 16.95
CA TRP A 22 5.37 -27.44 17.51
C TRP A 22 5.89 -28.64 18.30
N LYS A 23 5.00 -29.49 18.79
CA LYS A 23 5.36 -30.76 19.42
C LYS A 23 6.00 -31.77 18.47
N ASN A 24 5.66 -31.66 17.19
CA ASN A 24 6.07 -32.62 16.15
C ASN A 24 7.22 -32.12 15.29
N ARG A 25 7.59 -30.84 15.38
CA ARG A 25 8.62 -30.24 14.55
C ARG A 25 9.93 -29.97 15.31
N LYS A 26 11.06 -30.32 14.67
CA LYS A 26 12.41 -30.07 15.24
C LYS A 26 12.93 -28.67 14.95
N LYS A 27 12.36 -27.96 13.95
CA LYS A 27 12.82 -26.63 13.51
C LYS A 27 11.79 -25.57 13.87
N GLY A 28 12.24 -24.49 14.48
CA GLY A 28 11.41 -23.32 14.73
C GLY A 28 11.03 -22.59 13.44
N GLN A 29 9.93 -21.82 13.46
CA GLN A 29 9.42 -21.06 12.32
C GLN A 29 10.50 -20.17 11.68
N GLN A 30 11.33 -19.49 12.47
CA GLN A 30 12.38 -18.59 11.98
C GLN A 30 13.48 -19.32 11.19
N VAL A 31 13.79 -20.57 11.56
CA VAL A 31 14.76 -21.39 10.84
C VAL A 31 14.20 -21.80 9.48
N VAL A 32 12.94 -22.26 9.45
CA VAL A 32 12.25 -22.63 8.21
C VAL A 32 12.13 -21.42 7.26
N LEU A 33 11.79 -20.25 7.80
CA LEU A 33 11.70 -19.01 7.04
C LEU A 33 13.04 -18.65 6.40
N ARG A 34 14.15 -18.77 7.14
CA ARG A 34 15.50 -18.47 6.65
C ARG A 34 15.94 -19.43 5.55
N GLU A 35 15.65 -20.71 5.70
CA GLU A 35 15.90 -21.74 4.67
C GLU A 35 15.06 -21.50 3.40
N ALA A 36 13.80 -21.07 3.58
CA ALA A 36 12.91 -20.73 2.47
C ALA A 36 13.40 -19.52 1.67
N ILE A 37 13.92 -18.48 2.33
CA ILE A 37 14.47 -17.30 1.65
C ILE A 37 15.54 -17.71 0.63
N GLY A 38 16.50 -18.55 1.04
CA GLY A 38 17.57 -18.99 0.15
C GLY A 38 17.11 -19.71 -1.11
N LYS A 39 16.00 -20.46 -1.02
CA LYS A 39 15.43 -21.20 -2.15
C LYS A 39 14.51 -20.33 -3.04
N ILE A 40 13.80 -19.40 -2.43
CA ILE A 40 12.80 -18.57 -3.13
C ILE A 40 13.46 -17.42 -3.89
N VAL A 41 14.51 -16.80 -3.34
CA VAL A 41 15.24 -15.71 -4.01
C VAL A 41 15.93 -16.17 -5.30
N SER A 42 16.21 -17.45 -5.46
CA SER A 42 16.81 -17.99 -6.68
C SER A 42 15.83 -18.21 -7.83
N LEU A 43 14.53 -17.95 -7.67
CA LEU A 43 13.53 -18.11 -8.73
C LEU A 43 13.54 -16.89 -9.68
N PRO A 44 13.96 -17.05 -10.95
CA PRO A 44 14.05 -15.92 -11.87
C PRO A 44 12.70 -15.43 -12.40
N GLN A 45 11.63 -16.24 -12.26
CA GLN A 45 10.31 -15.95 -12.83
C GLN A 45 9.40 -15.13 -11.92
N ALA A 46 9.70 -15.05 -10.61
CA ALA A 46 8.84 -14.37 -9.66
C ALA A 46 9.65 -13.80 -8.48
N LEU A 47 9.30 -12.60 -8.07
CA LEU A 47 9.76 -12.03 -6.81
C LEU A 47 8.86 -12.53 -5.69
N ALA A 48 9.36 -13.47 -4.90
CA ALA A 48 8.63 -14.01 -3.76
C ALA A 48 9.40 -13.79 -2.46
N PHE A 49 8.67 -13.49 -1.40
CA PHE A 49 9.23 -13.25 -0.07
C PHE A 49 8.42 -14.02 0.96
N PRO A 50 9.06 -14.88 1.76
CA PRO A 50 8.40 -15.54 2.87
C PRO A 50 8.21 -14.51 4.01
N ILE A 51 7.02 -14.47 4.57
CA ILE A 51 6.61 -13.55 5.62
C ILE A 51 6.08 -14.37 6.80
N SER A 52 6.58 -14.07 8.00
CA SER A 52 6.00 -14.60 9.24
C SER A 52 4.87 -13.68 9.68
N PRO A 53 3.62 -14.18 9.81
CA PRO A 53 2.55 -13.39 10.38
C PRO A 53 2.88 -13.03 11.84
N GLN A 54 2.63 -11.79 12.21
CA GLN A 54 2.79 -11.35 13.59
C GLN A 54 1.65 -11.91 14.44
N SER A 55 1.96 -12.36 15.65
CA SER A 55 0.99 -12.93 16.59
C SER A 55 -0.08 -11.91 16.99
N ILE A 56 0.28 -10.65 17.08
CA ILE A 56 -0.61 -9.51 17.34
C ILE A 56 -0.60 -8.63 16.11
N ARG A 57 -1.74 -8.50 15.45
CA ARG A 57 -1.90 -7.57 14.32
C ARG A 57 -2.06 -6.14 14.86
N VAL A 58 -0.95 -5.49 15.14
CA VAL A 58 -0.96 -4.06 15.54
C VAL A 58 -1.10 -3.15 14.29
N SER A 59 -0.67 -3.61 13.13
CA SER A 59 -0.95 -2.97 11.83
C SER A 59 -0.76 -3.97 10.71
N SER A 60 -1.45 -3.77 9.59
CA SER A 60 -1.27 -4.55 8.36
C SER A 60 0.22 -4.62 7.99
N TYR A 61 0.59 -5.54 7.10
CA TYR A 61 1.93 -5.75 6.51
C TYR A 61 2.62 -4.47 5.96
N ASN A 62 2.28 -3.32 6.49
CA ASN A 62 2.74 -2.03 6.04
C ASN A 62 4.15 -1.77 6.58
N LYS A 63 5.00 -1.32 5.68
CA LYS A 63 6.34 -0.85 6.00
C LYS A 63 6.24 0.31 7.00
N PRO A 64 7.20 0.44 7.95
CA PRO A 64 7.12 1.46 9.00
C PRO A 64 7.14 2.89 8.45
N LEU A 65 7.94 3.12 7.41
CA LEU A 65 8.01 4.42 6.75
C LEU A 65 7.01 4.47 5.59
N GLN A 66 6.04 5.37 5.68
CA GLN A 66 5.02 5.58 4.65
C GLN A 66 4.77 7.07 4.48
N MET A 67 5.10 7.57 3.29
CA MET A 67 4.87 8.95 2.87
C MET A 67 3.84 8.98 1.76
N VAL A 68 2.84 9.84 1.89
CA VAL A 68 1.81 10.09 0.88
C VAL A 68 2.10 11.42 0.22
N ILE A 69 2.17 11.45 -1.10
CA ILE A 69 2.39 12.63 -1.93
C ILE A 69 1.09 12.94 -2.65
N TYR A 70 0.62 14.16 -2.54
CA TYR A 70 -0.56 14.66 -3.27
C TYR A 70 -0.15 15.35 -4.57
N GLY A 71 -1.02 15.29 -5.58
CA GLY A 71 -0.80 15.97 -6.83
C GLY A 71 -2.08 16.13 -7.66
N SER A 72 -1.99 16.97 -8.67
CA SER A 72 -3.12 17.28 -9.54
C SER A 72 -3.40 16.15 -10.54
N THR A 73 -2.36 15.49 -11.03
CA THR A 73 -2.45 14.38 -11.99
C THR A 73 -1.56 13.21 -11.57
N TYR A 74 -1.92 11.99 -12.00
CA TYR A 74 -1.09 10.81 -11.73
C TYR A 74 0.20 10.80 -12.56
N ASP A 75 0.26 11.49 -13.68
CA ASP A 75 1.47 11.61 -14.49
C ASP A 75 2.52 12.47 -13.77
N GLU A 76 2.11 13.60 -13.19
CA GLU A 76 2.94 14.44 -12.32
C GLU A 76 3.44 13.63 -11.10
N LEU A 77 2.54 12.94 -10.42
CA LEU A 77 2.87 12.11 -9.27
C LEU A 77 3.87 11.00 -9.61
N GLU A 78 3.77 10.40 -10.80
CA GLU A 78 4.71 9.39 -11.28
C GLU A 78 6.13 9.95 -11.45
N GLU A 79 6.25 11.16 -12.02
CA GLU A 79 7.54 11.80 -12.19
C GLU A 79 8.20 12.15 -10.85
N ILE A 80 7.43 12.74 -9.93
CA ILE A 80 7.89 13.06 -8.58
C ILE A 80 8.31 11.78 -7.85
N GLN A 81 7.44 10.75 -7.87
CA GLN A 81 7.73 9.45 -7.28
C GLN A 81 9.04 8.86 -7.79
N LYS A 82 9.28 8.87 -9.10
CA LYS A 82 10.52 8.34 -9.69
C LYS A 82 11.76 9.08 -9.19
N LYS A 83 11.68 10.40 -9.07
CA LYS A 83 12.76 11.24 -8.54
C LYS A 83 13.02 10.93 -7.07
N VAL A 84 11.97 10.89 -6.26
CA VAL A 84 12.02 10.60 -4.83
C VAL A 84 12.57 9.18 -4.57
N ILE A 85 12.06 8.16 -5.24
CA ILE A 85 12.54 6.77 -5.11
C ILE A 85 14.02 6.68 -5.48
N ARG A 86 14.48 7.37 -6.53
CA ARG A 86 15.90 7.41 -6.90
C ARG A 86 16.75 7.98 -5.78
N LYS A 87 16.30 9.06 -5.14
CA LYS A 87 17.00 9.67 -4.01
C LYS A 87 16.98 8.79 -2.76
N ILE A 88 15.85 8.13 -2.47
CA ILE A 88 15.75 7.19 -1.34
C ILE A 88 16.69 5.99 -1.53
N ARG A 89 16.82 5.46 -2.75
CA ARG A 89 17.71 4.33 -3.05
C ARG A 89 19.20 4.64 -2.79
N SER A 90 19.59 5.90 -2.80
CA SER A 90 20.96 6.30 -2.44
C SER A 90 21.23 6.23 -0.92
N ASN A 91 20.18 6.18 -0.10
CA ASN A 91 20.30 6.03 1.34
C ASN A 91 20.35 4.53 1.72
N LYS A 92 21.54 4.06 2.15
CA LYS A 92 21.78 2.66 2.54
C LYS A 92 20.97 2.21 3.77
N ASN A 93 20.45 3.15 4.55
CA ASN A 93 19.69 2.87 5.76
C ASN A 93 18.20 2.56 5.48
N LEU A 94 17.78 2.73 4.23
CA LEU A 94 16.42 2.41 3.78
C LEU A 94 16.45 1.24 2.81
N SER A 95 15.52 0.29 3.00
CA SER A 95 15.41 -0.92 2.19
C SER A 95 13.98 -1.21 1.78
N ARG A 96 13.80 -2.13 0.83
CA ARG A 96 12.50 -2.56 0.31
C ARG A 96 11.58 -1.39 -0.03
N ILE A 97 12.13 -0.40 -0.75
CA ILE A 97 11.39 0.78 -1.20
C ILE A 97 10.36 0.33 -2.23
N ASP A 98 9.12 0.78 -2.05
CA ASP A 98 7.99 0.42 -2.90
C ASP A 98 7.01 1.58 -3.02
N SER A 99 6.15 1.52 -4.02
CA SER A 99 5.07 2.47 -4.22
C SER A 99 3.79 1.75 -4.60
N ASP A 100 2.65 2.31 -4.20
CA ASP A 100 1.33 1.84 -4.58
C ASP A 100 0.97 2.18 -6.04
N TYR A 101 1.68 3.11 -6.67
CA TYR A 101 1.47 3.49 -8.05
C TYR A 101 2.60 2.97 -8.96
N ASN A 102 2.31 1.90 -9.69
CA ASN A 102 3.23 1.30 -10.65
C ASN A 102 2.49 0.97 -11.95
N ARG A 103 2.95 1.51 -13.09
CA ARG A 103 2.42 1.21 -14.42
C ARG A 103 3.02 -0.08 -14.99
N ASN A 104 2.84 -1.18 -14.29
CA ASN A 104 3.38 -2.48 -14.69
C ASN A 104 2.32 -3.47 -15.21
N LYS A 105 1.06 -3.06 -15.27
CA LYS A 105 -0.02 -3.84 -15.84
C LYS A 105 -0.07 -3.60 -17.35
N PRO A 106 0.24 -4.61 -18.20
CA PRO A 106 0.10 -4.44 -19.63
C PRO A 106 -1.38 -4.23 -20.00
N GLU A 107 -1.65 -3.17 -20.73
CA GLU A 107 -2.98 -2.81 -21.18
C GLU A 107 -2.94 -2.47 -22.66
N VAL A 108 -3.95 -2.92 -23.40
CA VAL A 108 -4.16 -2.55 -24.79
C VAL A 108 -5.29 -1.54 -24.86
N LYS A 109 -4.95 -0.30 -25.16
CA LYS A 109 -5.91 0.79 -25.33
C LYS A 109 -6.38 0.84 -26.76
N LEU A 110 -7.70 0.77 -26.92
CA LEU A 110 -8.35 0.90 -28.22
C LEU A 110 -8.73 2.36 -28.45
N ILE A 111 -8.19 2.97 -29.49
CA ILE A 111 -8.48 4.34 -29.88
C ILE A 111 -9.37 4.29 -31.12
N ILE A 112 -10.65 4.65 -30.97
CA ILE A 112 -11.60 4.65 -32.07
C ILE A 112 -11.36 5.86 -32.97
N ASN A 113 -11.19 5.62 -34.28
CA ASN A 113 -11.18 6.68 -35.27
C ASN A 113 -12.62 7.13 -35.55
N LYS A 114 -13.06 8.17 -34.85
CA LYS A 114 -14.45 8.67 -34.91
C LYS A 114 -14.86 9.11 -36.32
N ASN A 115 -13.94 9.72 -37.08
CA ASN A 115 -14.22 10.18 -38.45
C ASN A 115 -14.48 8.99 -39.37
N LYS A 116 -13.57 8.03 -39.39
CA LYS A 116 -13.74 6.78 -40.16
C LYS A 116 -15.02 6.00 -39.78
N ALA A 117 -15.29 5.92 -38.48
CA ALA A 117 -16.50 5.26 -38.00
C ALA A 117 -17.75 5.94 -38.51
N LYS A 118 -17.82 7.28 -38.49
CA LYS A 118 -18.91 8.07 -39.01
C LYS A 118 -19.09 7.89 -40.53
N ASP A 119 -18.00 7.96 -41.29
CA ASP A 119 -18.01 7.81 -42.75
C ASP A 119 -18.52 6.43 -43.19
N LEU A 120 -18.22 5.41 -42.41
CA LEU A 120 -18.66 4.03 -42.62
C LEU A 120 -20.02 3.71 -41.99
N GLY A 121 -20.66 4.70 -41.35
CA GLY A 121 -21.99 4.55 -40.71
C GLY A 121 -21.96 3.61 -39.51
N VAL A 122 -20.86 3.59 -38.73
CA VAL A 122 -20.74 2.78 -37.51
C VAL A 122 -20.69 3.68 -36.29
N SER A 123 -21.65 3.51 -35.37
CA SER A 123 -21.69 4.28 -34.15
C SER A 123 -20.62 3.79 -33.14
N THR A 124 -20.09 4.72 -32.35
CA THR A 124 -19.15 4.35 -31.27
C THR A 124 -19.80 3.45 -30.22
N LYS A 125 -21.11 3.55 -30.07
CA LYS A 125 -21.93 2.69 -29.21
C LYS A 125 -21.91 1.24 -29.70
N ALA A 126 -22.15 1.01 -31.02
CA ALA A 126 -22.12 -0.31 -31.61
C ALA A 126 -20.74 -0.97 -31.47
N ILE A 127 -19.66 -0.19 -31.63
CA ILE A 127 -18.29 -0.67 -31.38
C ILE A 127 -18.12 -1.11 -29.92
N GLY A 128 -18.55 -0.27 -28.97
CA GLY A 128 -18.46 -0.56 -27.54
C GLY A 128 -19.25 -1.82 -27.13
N GLU A 129 -20.49 -1.94 -27.56
CA GLU A 129 -21.35 -3.09 -27.27
C GLU A 129 -20.79 -4.40 -27.88
N THR A 130 -20.22 -4.33 -29.09
CA THR A 130 -19.58 -5.48 -29.73
C THR A 130 -18.35 -5.95 -28.93
N LEU A 131 -17.51 -5.01 -28.50
CA LEU A 131 -16.34 -5.31 -27.69
C LEU A 131 -16.72 -5.84 -26.30
N GLU A 132 -17.71 -5.22 -25.66
CA GLU A 132 -18.25 -5.71 -24.39
C GLU A 132 -18.73 -7.15 -24.49
N THR A 133 -19.49 -7.45 -25.56
CA THR A 133 -20.05 -8.78 -25.78
C THR A 133 -18.96 -9.80 -26.05
N LEU A 134 -18.04 -9.51 -26.98
CA LEU A 134 -17.07 -10.50 -27.46
C LEU A 134 -15.86 -10.65 -26.54
N TYR A 135 -15.35 -9.55 -25.96
CA TYR A 135 -14.21 -9.61 -25.03
C TYR A 135 -14.62 -9.74 -23.57
N GLY A 136 -15.64 -9.02 -23.13
CA GLY A 136 -16.11 -9.02 -21.75
C GLY A 136 -16.97 -10.23 -21.40
N GLY A 137 -17.69 -10.75 -22.38
CA GLY A 137 -18.69 -11.79 -22.16
C GLY A 137 -20.01 -11.20 -21.66
N LYS A 138 -21.02 -11.14 -22.52
CA LYS A 138 -22.33 -10.61 -22.19
C LYS A 138 -23.32 -11.74 -21.88
N ARG A 139 -23.92 -11.68 -20.71
CA ARG A 139 -25.06 -12.52 -20.38
C ARG A 139 -26.28 -12.00 -21.15
N ILE A 140 -26.77 -12.80 -22.11
CA ILE A 140 -27.88 -12.42 -22.98
C ILE A 140 -29.20 -12.85 -22.35
N THR A 141 -29.27 -14.07 -21.83
CA THR A 141 -30.49 -14.62 -21.25
C THR A 141 -30.15 -15.77 -20.29
N THR A 142 -31.17 -16.34 -19.66
CA THR A 142 -31.06 -17.56 -18.88
C THR A 142 -32.01 -18.62 -19.42
N PHE A 143 -31.71 -19.87 -19.23
CA PHE A 143 -32.64 -20.98 -19.45
C PHE A 143 -32.78 -21.83 -18.20
N ASN A 144 -33.97 -22.36 -18.00
CA ASN A 144 -34.28 -23.24 -16.87
C ASN A 144 -34.09 -24.70 -17.26
N LYS A 145 -33.32 -25.45 -16.48
CA LYS A 145 -33.16 -26.90 -16.62
C LYS A 145 -33.19 -27.55 -15.25
N LEU A 146 -34.11 -28.51 -15.07
CA LEU A 146 -34.26 -29.24 -13.81
C LEU A 146 -34.43 -28.32 -12.57
N GLY A 147 -35.23 -27.23 -12.70
CA GLY A 147 -35.48 -26.28 -11.63
C GLY A 147 -34.33 -25.33 -11.30
N LYS A 148 -33.25 -25.32 -12.10
CA LYS A 148 -32.11 -24.40 -11.96
C LYS A 148 -31.99 -23.49 -13.16
N GLU A 149 -31.69 -22.21 -12.91
CA GLU A 149 -31.40 -21.23 -13.94
C GLU A 149 -29.92 -21.27 -14.34
N TYR A 150 -29.69 -21.35 -15.65
CA TYR A 150 -28.37 -21.31 -16.24
C TYR A 150 -28.23 -20.08 -17.14
N PRO A 151 -27.18 -19.24 -16.96
CA PRO A 151 -26.94 -18.07 -17.80
C PRO A 151 -26.38 -18.49 -19.16
N ILE A 152 -26.88 -17.89 -20.23
CA ILE A 152 -26.28 -17.97 -21.57
C ILE A 152 -25.37 -16.76 -21.74
N ILE A 153 -24.06 -17.02 -21.85
CA ILE A 153 -23.02 -16.02 -22.03
C ILE A 153 -22.47 -16.12 -23.45
N VAL A 154 -22.51 -15.02 -24.19
CA VAL A 154 -21.88 -14.91 -25.50
C VAL A 154 -20.54 -14.23 -25.37
N GLN A 155 -19.50 -14.86 -25.89
CA GLN A 155 -18.14 -14.35 -25.89
C GLN A 155 -17.34 -14.98 -27.04
N GLN A 156 -16.25 -14.28 -27.43
CA GLN A 156 -15.31 -14.81 -28.41
C GLN A 156 -14.46 -15.95 -27.82
N TYR A 157 -13.93 -16.83 -28.66
CA TYR A 157 -13.04 -17.90 -28.24
C TYR A 157 -11.83 -17.37 -27.46
N LEU A 158 -11.41 -18.10 -26.44
CA LEU A 158 -10.33 -17.69 -25.54
C LEU A 158 -9.00 -17.50 -26.29
N SER A 159 -8.70 -18.30 -27.30
CA SER A 159 -7.52 -18.16 -28.16
C SER A 159 -7.46 -16.80 -28.85
N ASP A 160 -8.60 -16.34 -29.37
CA ASP A 160 -8.69 -15.07 -30.08
C ASP A 160 -8.72 -13.87 -29.15
N ARG A 161 -9.25 -14.03 -27.92
CA ARG A 161 -9.23 -12.97 -26.89
C ARG A 161 -7.85 -12.70 -26.30
N ARG A 162 -6.93 -13.68 -26.36
CA ARG A 162 -5.57 -13.53 -25.80
C ARG A 162 -4.63 -12.74 -26.70
N ASN A 163 -4.94 -12.65 -27.99
CA ASN A 163 -4.09 -12.03 -29.00
C ASN A 163 -4.76 -10.80 -29.60
N LYS A 164 -3.95 -9.81 -29.97
CA LYS A 164 -4.41 -8.61 -30.70
C LYS A 164 -5.07 -8.96 -32.03
N ASP A 165 -4.57 -9.99 -32.70
CA ASP A 165 -5.08 -10.44 -33.99
C ASP A 165 -6.55 -10.88 -33.93
N GLY A 166 -7.02 -11.26 -32.74
CA GLY A 166 -8.43 -11.57 -32.53
C GLY A 166 -9.36 -10.41 -32.80
N ILE A 167 -8.90 -9.16 -32.67
CA ILE A 167 -9.71 -7.96 -32.92
C ILE A 167 -9.96 -7.78 -34.42
N SER A 168 -9.03 -8.19 -35.27
CA SER A 168 -9.21 -8.14 -36.73
C SER A 168 -10.33 -9.08 -37.23
N LYS A 169 -10.66 -10.09 -36.44
CA LYS A 169 -11.74 -11.06 -36.72
C LYS A 169 -13.11 -10.56 -36.26
N ILE A 170 -13.18 -9.39 -35.60
CA ILE A 170 -14.44 -8.80 -35.13
C ILE A 170 -14.99 -7.89 -36.21
N PHE A 171 -16.28 -8.03 -36.46
CA PHE A 171 -17.03 -7.20 -37.38
C PHE A 171 -18.15 -6.47 -36.66
N VAL A 172 -18.35 -5.20 -37.03
CA VAL A 172 -19.45 -4.37 -36.56
C VAL A 172 -20.35 -4.03 -37.76
N ARG A 173 -21.66 -4.07 -37.56
CA ARG A 173 -22.60 -3.77 -38.62
C ARG A 173 -22.73 -2.25 -38.78
N SER A 174 -22.61 -1.77 -40.02
CA SER A 174 -22.93 -0.37 -40.36
C SER A 174 -24.43 -0.14 -40.29
N GLU A 175 -24.82 0.95 -39.65
CA GLU A 175 -26.23 1.37 -39.53
C GLU A 175 -26.76 1.96 -40.85
N THR A 176 -25.86 2.48 -41.71
CA THR A 176 -26.23 3.14 -42.99
C THR A 176 -26.50 2.14 -44.11
N ASN A 177 -25.67 1.12 -44.25
CA ASN A 177 -25.73 0.21 -45.40
C ASN A 177 -25.85 -1.26 -45.02
N GLY A 178 -25.92 -1.58 -43.71
CA GLY A 178 -26.07 -2.95 -43.19
C GLY A 178 -24.85 -3.87 -43.37
N LYS A 179 -23.77 -3.37 -43.97
CA LYS A 179 -22.54 -4.18 -44.23
C LYS A 179 -21.75 -4.40 -42.96
N LEU A 180 -21.06 -5.55 -42.90
CA LEU A 180 -20.13 -5.88 -41.84
C LEU A 180 -18.78 -5.24 -42.12
N ILE A 181 -18.29 -4.44 -41.17
CA ILE A 181 -17.03 -3.72 -41.26
C ILE A 181 -16.09 -4.26 -40.19
N SER A 182 -14.88 -4.66 -40.58
CA SER A 182 -13.88 -5.13 -39.62
C SER A 182 -13.50 -4.04 -38.64
N LEU A 183 -13.47 -4.38 -37.35
CA LEU A 183 -13.13 -3.45 -36.26
C LEU A 183 -11.68 -2.93 -36.40
N ALA A 184 -10.78 -3.72 -36.97
CA ALA A 184 -9.40 -3.29 -37.24
C ALA A 184 -9.31 -2.03 -38.14
N ASN A 185 -10.32 -1.79 -38.99
CA ASN A 185 -10.37 -0.58 -39.81
C ASN A 185 -10.82 0.67 -39.06
N LEU A 186 -11.46 0.48 -37.90
CA LEU A 186 -12.12 1.54 -37.11
C LEU A 186 -11.31 1.95 -35.87
N VAL A 187 -10.34 1.12 -35.45
CA VAL A 187 -9.60 1.33 -34.20
C VAL A 187 -8.10 1.26 -34.43
N ASN A 188 -7.36 2.04 -33.66
CA ASN A 188 -5.91 1.93 -33.49
C ASN A 188 -5.60 1.33 -32.12
N PHE A 189 -4.54 0.53 -32.05
CA PHE A 189 -4.10 -0.09 -30.82
C PHE A 189 -2.90 0.64 -30.27
N LYS A 190 -2.93 0.93 -28.97
CA LYS A 190 -1.78 1.41 -28.23
C LYS A 190 -1.55 0.47 -27.05
N GLU A 191 -0.39 -0.16 -26.99
CA GLU A 191 0.05 -0.86 -25.79
C GLU A 191 0.69 0.13 -24.85
N GLU A 192 0.20 0.14 -23.64
CA GLU A 192 0.77 0.98 -22.59
C GLU A 192 0.75 0.23 -21.25
N GLY A 193 1.68 0.60 -20.37
CA GLY A 193 1.61 0.18 -18.98
C GLY A 193 0.53 0.96 -18.27
N SER A 194 -0.41 0.29 -17.65
CA SER A 194 -1.44 0.91 -16.81
C SER A 194 -1.14 0.68 -15.34
N ALA A 195 -1.57 1.60 -14.50
CA ALA A 195 -1.51 1.42 -13.06
C ALA A 195 -2.59 0.42 -12.63
N LYS A 196 -2.24 -0.44 -11.68
CA LYS A 196 -3.17 -1.43 -11.12
C LYS A 196 -4.30 -0.76 -10.34
N GLU A 197 -3.97 0.26 -9.60
CA GLU A 197 -4.84 1.07 -8.77
C GLU A 197 -4.53 2.54 -8.91
N LEU A 198 -5.55 3.38 -8.82
CA LEU A 198 -5.44 4.82 -8.74
C LEU A 198 -5.85 5.24 -7.33
N ALA A 199 -4.85 5.31 -6.44
CA ALA A 199 -5.08 5.60 -5.04
C ALA A 199 -5.49 7.06 -4.83
N ARG A 200 -6.36 7.27 -3.84
CA ARG A 200 -6.71 8.59 -3.32
C ARG A 200 -6.56 8.57 -1.80
N TYR A 201 -6.05 9.64 -1.27
CA TYR A 201 -5.98 9.86 0.16
C TYR A 201 -6.67 11.18 0.48
N ASN A 202 -7.56 11.19 1.47
CA ASN A 202 -8.40 12.35 1.80
C ASN A 202 -9.10 12.97 0.57
N ARG A 203 -9.65 12.11 -0.33
CA ARG A 203 -10.32 12.46 -1.59
C ARG A 203 -9.43 13.07 -2.68
N GLN A 204 -8.17 13.39 -2.40
CA GLN A 204 -7.20 13.89 -3.37
C GLN A 204 -6.44 12.74 -4.04
N ARG A 205 -5.96 12.94 -5.28
CA ARG A 205 -5.07 11.98 -5.93
C ARG A 205 -3.77 11.91 -5.17
N ALA A 206 -3.34 10.71 -4.86
CA ALA A 206 -2.16 10.51 -4.04
C ALA A 206 -1.39 9.25 -4.45
N VAL A 207 -0.10 9.28 -4.16
CA VAL A 207 0.79 8.12 -4.28
C VAL A 207 1.49 7.91 -2.96
N THR A 208 1.49 6.67 -2.48
CA THR A 208 2.15 6.30 -1.23
C THR A 208 3.48 5.63 -1.53
N ILE A 209 4.57 6.21 -1.01
CA ILE A 209 5.90 5.60 -1.02
C ILE A 209 6.14 4.97 0.34
N SER A 210 6.56 3.72 0.35
CA SER A 210 6.82 2.97 1.57
C SER A 210 8.20 2.35 1.56
N ALA A 211 8.86 2.30 2.74
CA ALA A 211 10.18 1.69 2.89
C ALA A 211 10.33 1.02 4.26
N ASN A 212 11.24 0.04 4.31
CA ASN A 212 11.73 -0.49 5.57
C ASN A 212 12.97 0.29 6.01
N ILE A 213 13.17 0.32 7.32
CA ILE A 213 14.29 0.96 7.98
C ILE A 213 15.25 -0.12 8.43
N ASN A 214 16.53 0.04 8.15
CA ASN A 214 17.59 -0.90 8.57
C ASN A 214 17.98 -0.64 10.03
N GLU A 215 18.59 -1.63 10.66
CA GLU A 215 19.10 -1.53 12.03
C GLU A 215 20.06 -0.34 12.20
N GLY A 216 19.92 0.38 13.30
CA GLY A 216 20.74 1.55 13.61
C GLY A 216 20.21 2.89 13.03
N TYR A 217 19.10 2.87 12.29
CA TYR A 217 18.46 4.07 11.77
C TYR A 217 17.03 4.23 12.32
N THR A 218 16.67 5.40 12.76
CA THR A 218 15.37 5.63 13.40
C THR A 218 14.30 6.10 12.40
N LEU A 219 13.03 5.84 12.70
CA LEU A 219 11.92 6.30 11.86
C LEU A 219 11.85 7.84 11.82
N THR A 220 12.20 8.51 12.89
CA THR A 220 12.25 9.98 12.96
C THR A 220 13.32 10.55 12.00
N GLU A 221 14.49 9.94 11.93
CA GLU A 221 15.55 10.33 10.98
C GLU A 221 15.13 10.07 9.54
N ALA A 222 14.45 8.94 9.29
CA ALA A 222 13.91 8.61 7.97
C ALA A 222 12.84 9.63 7.52
N ILE A 223 11.97 10.06 8.42
CA ILE A 223 10.96 11.09 8.17
C ILE A 223 11.64 12.42 7.80
N LYS A 224 12.60 12.90 8.63
CA LYS A 224 13.35 14.12 8.35
C LYS A 224 14.11 14.07 7.03
N PHE A 225 14.72 12.91 6.71
CA PHE A 225 15.39 12.72 5.44
C PHE A 225 14.42 12.89 4.26
N LEU A 226 13.21 12.29 4.32
CA LEU A 226 12.22 12.42 3.26
C LEU A 226 11.62 13.83 3.16
N GLU A 227 11.44 14.54 4.27
CA GLU A 227 11.02 15.93 4.26
C GLU A 227 12.03 16.82 3.53
N ASN A 228 13.32 16.64 3.80
CA ASN A 228 14.37 17.35 3.08
C ASN A 228 14.39 17.00 1.59
N VAL A 229 14.24 15.72 1.25
CA VAL A 229 14.16 15.28 -0.16
C VAL A 229 12.96 15.89 -0.88
N MET A 230 11.83 16.00 -0.22
CA MET A 230 10.62 16.59 -0.81
C MET A 230 10.74 18.12 -0.95
N SER A 231 11.31 18.81 0.05
CA SER A 231 11.63 20.24 -0.06
C SER A 231 12.50 20.56 -1.27
N ASP A 232 13.49 19.70 -1.56
CA ASP A 232 14.42 19.90 -2.68
C ASP A 232 13.79 19.59 -4.04
N LEU A 233 12.98 18.54 -4.13
CA LEU A 233 12.50 18.00 -5.40
C LEU A 233 11.12 18.49 -5.82
N ALA A 234 10.24 18.76 -4.86
CA ALA A 234 8.85 19.11 -5.12
C ALA A 234 8.27 19.95 -3.96
N PRO A 235 8.76 21.19 -3.76
CA PRO A 235 8.36 22.05 -2.63
C PRO A 235 6.87 22.43 -2.69
N GLU A 236 6.27 22.42 -3.89
CA GLU A 236 4.86 22.78 -4.07
C GLU A 236 3.90 21.65 -3.74
N ASN A 237 4.38 20.39 -3.68
CA ASN A 237 3.55 19.25 -3.44
C ASN A 237 3.35 19.01 -1.95
N GLN A 238 2.09 18.90 -1.55
CA GLN A 238 1.74 18.54 -0.19
C GLN A 238 2.09 17.09 0.08
N ILE A 239 2.64 16.83 1.26
CA ILE A 239 2.92 15.49 1.76
C ILE A 239 2.19 15.27 3.07
N THR A 240 1.85 14.01 3.33
CA THR A 240 1.39 13.56 4.64
C THR A 240 1.99 12.19 4.95
N TRP A 241 1.83 11.79 6.18
CA TRP A 241 2.35 10.50 6.66
C TRP A 241 1.21 9.53 6.90
N LYS A 242 1.50 8.24 6.89
CA LYS A 242 0.53 7.19 7.13
C LYS A 242 1.08 6.13 8.07
N GLY A 243 0.20 5.53 8.88
CA GLY A 243 0.55 4.45 9.80
C GLY A 243 1.56 4.88 10.87
N LYS A 244 2.62 4.10 11.09
CA LYS A 244 3.62 4.42 12.14
C LYS A 244 4.32 5.77 11.97
N SER A 245 4.47 6.23 10.73
CA SER A 245 5.06 7.55 10.45
C SER A 245 4.13 8.69 10.88
N GLU A 246 2.84 8.53 10.71
CA GLU A 246 1.80 9.46 11.17
C GLU A 246 1.76 9.50 12.70
N GLU A 247 1.70 8.31 13.34
CA GLU A 247 1.70 8.19 14.80
C GLU A 247 2.88 8.94 15.46
N ILE A 248 4.10 8.78 14.93
CA ILE A 248 5.27 9.47 15.47
C ILE A 248 5.15 10.98 15.30
N LYS A 249 4.63 11.45 14.17
CA LYS A 249 4.56 12.88 13.89
C LYS A 249 3.47 13.59 14.69
N GLU A 250 2.33 12.95 14.89
CA GLU A 250 1.21 13.49 15.68
C GLU A 250 1.47 13.40 17.18
N THR A 251 2.00 12.27 17.63
CA THR A 251 2.12 11.96 19.07
C THR A 251 3.22 12.77 19.77
N SER A 252 4.22 13.28 19.05
CA SER A 252 5.39 13.91 19.69
C SER A 252 5.05 15.17 20.52
N ASN A 253 4.06 15.97 20.12
CA ASN A 253 3.63 17.17 20.85
C ASN A 253 2.58 16.86 21.92
N GLU A 254 1.70 15.92 21.67
CA GLU A 254 0.62 15.55 22.59
C GLU A 254 1.14 14.86 23.84
N LEU A 255 2.16 14.01 23.71
CA LEU A 255 2.75 13.30 24.84
C LEU A 255 3.35 14.24 25.87
N PHE A 256 3.94 15.36 25.47
CA PHE A 256 4.48 16.33 26.42
C PHE A 256 3.37 16.97 27.29
N ILE A 257 2.23 17.27 26.68
CA ILE A 257 1.06 17.81 27.40
C ILE A 257 0.50 16.76 28.37
N ILE A 258 0.35 15.51 27.89
CA ILE A 258 -0.14 14.39 28.72
C ILE A 258 0.81 14.15 29.89
N PHE A 259 2.11 14.19 29.66
CA PHE A 259 3.12 14.03 30.69
C PHE A 259 3.04 15.14 31.76
N ALA A 260 2.95 16.38 31.33
CA ALA A 260 2.81 17.51 32.25
C ALA A 260 1.50 17.45 33.08
N LEU A 261 0.40 17.02 32.42
CA LEU A 261 -0.89 16.84 33.09
C LEU A 261 -0.86 15.69 34.09
N ALA A 262 -0.22 14.56 33.73
CA ALA A 262 -0.06 13.42 34.62
C ALA A 262 0.77 13.78 35.86
N LEU A 263 1.84 14.54 35.69
CA LEU A 263 2.69 15.03 36.80
C LEU A 263 1.94 15.99 37.69
N LEU A 264 1.14 16.91 37.11
CA LEU A 264 0.30 17.84 37.86
C LEU A 264 -0.77 17.10 38.66
N THR A 265 -1.46 16.14 38.06
CA THR A 265 -2.51 15.36 38.76
C THR A 265 -1.91 14.52 39.88
N ALA A 266 -0.77 13.87 39.67
CA ALA A 266 -0.05 13.13 40.71
C ALA A 266 0.34 14.05 41.87
N TYR A 267 0.84 15.27 41.58
CA TYR A 267 1.15 16.25 42.60
C TYR A 267 -0.08 16.64 43.42
N LEU A 268 -1.19 16.95 42.77
CA LEU A 268 -2.42 17.38 43.47
C LEU A 268 -3.00 16.27 44.36
N VAL A 269 -3.00 15.01 43.85
CA VAL A 269 -3.46 13.86 44.63
C VAL A 269 -2.57 13.65 45.87
N MET A 270 -1.24 13.73 45.72
CA MET A 270 -0.32 13.61 46.85
C MET A 270 -0.47 14.79 47.81
N ALA A 271 -0.66 16.02 47.33
CA ALA A 271 -0.88 17.18 48.17
C ALA A 271 -2.14 17.05 49.05
N ALA A 272 -3.22 16.50 48.47
CA ALA A 272 -4.43 16.19 49.21
C ALA A 272 -4.22 15.08 50.26
N THR A 273 -3.47 14.01 49.85
CA THR A 273 -3.23 12.87 50.75
C THR A 273 -2.33 13.22 51.93
N PHE A 274 -1.28 14.01 51.69
CA PHE A 274 -0.33 14.41 52.75
C PHE A 274 -0.74 15.71 53.50
N ASN A 275 -1.83 16.32 53.08
CA ASN A 275 -2.29 17.62 53.60
C ASN A 275 -1.16 18.67 53.68
N SER A 276 -0.26 18.67 52.70
CA SER A 276 0.94 19.51 52.60
C SER A 276 1.34 19.68 51.13
N PHE A 277 1.81 20.85 50.74
CA PHE A 277 2.33 21.12 49.41
C PHE A 277 3.84 20.82 49.28
N ILE A 278 4.57 20.79 50.43
CA ILE A 278 6.02 20.60 50.41
C ILE A 278 6.40 19.14 50.21
N HIS A 279 5.75 18.21 50.90
CA HIS A 279 6.07 16.79 50.81
C HIS A 279 5.92 16.21 49.39
N PRO A 280 4.82 16.45 48.63
CA PRO A 280 4.69 16.02 47.25
C PRO A 280 5.77 16.58 46.32
N PHE A 281 6.17 17.85 46.54
CA PHE A 281 7.22 18.48 45.76
C PHE A 281 8.57 17.75 45.89
N VAL A 282 8.93 17.35 47.11
CA VAL A 282 10.16 16.58 47.36
C VAL A 282 10.08 15.18 46.70
N ILE A 283 8.91 14.55 46.75
CA ILE A 283 8.71 13.22 46.11
C ILE A 283 8.83 13.35 44.60
N ILE A 284 8.18 14.34 43.98
CA ILE A 284 8.26 14.53 42.52
C ILE A 284 9.68 14.83 42.04
N LEU A 285 10.53 15.40 42.91
CA LEU A 285 11.93 15.63 42.58
C LEU A 285 12.71 14.31 42.30
N THR A 286 12.17 13.16 42.71
CA THR A 286 12.74 11.84 42.36
C THR A 286 12.38 11.37 40.95
N VAL A 287 11.33 11.92 40.32
CA VAL A 287 10.89 11.54 38.98
C VAL A 287 11.97 11.74 37.90
N PRO A 288 12.72 12.86 37.84
CA PRO A 288 13.82 13.02 36.91
C PRO A 288 14.89 11.91 37.03
N LEU A 289 15.17 11.46 38.26
CA LEU A 289 16.12 10.40 38.54
C LEU A 289 15.60 9.04 38.01
N ALA A 290 14.31 8.76 38.19
CA ALA A 290 13.67 7.57 37.67
C ALA A 290 13.67 7.54 36.13
N ILE A 291 13.37 8.69 35.50
CA ILE A 291 13.44 8.83 34.03
C ILE A 291 14.87 8.60 33.53
N PHE A 292 15.86 9.18 34.20
CA PHE A 292 17.26 8.98 33.86
C PHE A 292 17.63 7.50 33.94
N GLY A 293 17.25 6.80 35.01
CA GLY A 293 17.45 5.36 35.14
C GLY A 293 16.82 4.54 34.03
N GLY A 294 15.56 4.87 33.66
CA GLY A 294 14.84 4.25 32.55
C GLY A 294 15.52 4.47 31.20
N LEU A 295 16.00 5.68 30.92
CA LEU A 295 16.72 6.00 29.68
C LEU A 295 18.09 5.30 29.59
N VAL A 296 18.83 5.24 30.71
CA VAL A 296 20.10 4.48 30.79
C VAL A 296 19.84 3.00 30.49
N PHE A 297 18.76 2.42 31.01
CA PHE A 297 18.41 1.04 30.76
C PHE A 297 18.05 0.79 29.29
N VAL A 298 17.32 1.68 28.64
CA VAL A 298 17.00 1.63 27.19
C VAL A 298 18.30 1.68 26.37
N LEU A 299 19.25 2.54 26.73
CA LEU A 299 20.57 2.60 26.08
C LEU A 299 21.37 1.31 26.26
N PHE A 300 21.34 0.72 27.46
CA PHE A 300 22.07 -0.53 27.76
C PHE A 300 21.55 -1.71 26.93
N LEU A 301 20.22 -1.73 26.67
CA LEU A 301 19.58 -2.75 25.84
C LEU A 301 19.71 -2.48 24.32
N ASN A 302 20.41 -1.42 23.92
CA ASN A 302 20.52 -1.01 22.51
C ASN A 302 19.15 -0.85 21.82
N SER A 303 18.15 -0.45 22.60
CA SER A 303 16.78 -0.26 22.14
C SER A 303 16.53 1.20 21.75
N SER A 304 15.67 1.43 20.76
CA SER A 304 15.26 2.79 20.39
C SER A 304 14.15 3.32 21.29
N VAL A 305 14.19 4.61 21.57
CA VAL A 305 13.07 5.31 22.23
C VAL A 305 11.88 5.33 21.24
N ASN A 306 10.86 4.56 21.54
CA ASN A 306 9.65 4.42 20.74
C ASN A 306 8.41 4.79 21.60
N ILE A 307 7.22 4.74 20.98
CA ILE A 307 5.95 5.06 21.68
C ILE A 307 5.77 4.21 22.94
N PHE A 308 6.16 2.94 22.91
CA PHE A 308 6.06 2.06 24.08
C PHE A 308 7.00 2.47 25.21
N SER A 309 8.23 2.91 24.89
CA SER A 309 9.17 3.45 25.89
C SER A 309 8.63 4.75 26.50
N GLN A 310 7.98 5.59 25.71
CA GLN A 310 7.38 6.85 26.18
C GLN A 310 6.19 6.58 27.10
N ILE A 311 5.31 5.63 26.75
CA ILE A 311 4.21 5.19 27.61
C ILE A 311 4.75 4.61 28.92
N ALA A 312 5.81 3.80 28.85
CA ALA A 312 6.45 3.24 30.04
C ALA A 312 7.00 4.34 30.98
N LEU A 313 7.58 5.43 30.43
CA LEU A 313 8.01 6.57 31.22
C LEU A 313 6.84 7.31 31.89
N ILE A 314 5.68 7.41 31.23
CA ILE A 314 4.47 8.00 31.82
C ILE A 314 3.96 7.12 32.98
N ILE A 315 3.94 5.79 32.79
CA ILE A 315 3.54 4.84 33.83
C ILE A 315 4.48 4.94 35.04
N LEU A 316 5.79 5.12 34.79
CA LEU A 316 6.80 5.24 35.86
C LEU A 316 6.56 6.43 36.77
N ILE A 317 5.86 7.47 36.31
CA ILE A 317 5.48 8.63 37.13
C ILE A 317 4.30 8.31 38.06
N GLY A 318 3.43 7.39 37.64
CA GLY A 318 2.20 7.03 38.35
C GLY A 318 2.39 5.95 39.44
N ILE A 319 3.54 5.30 39.48
CA ILE A 319 3.92 4.28 40.46
C ILE A 319 4.77 4.94 41.58
#